data_76a90bb5272e425b48cb8f0af7643f38
#
_entry.id   76a90bb5272e425b48cb8f0af7643f38
#
_cell.length_a   1.000
_cell.length_b   1.000
_cell.length_c   1.000
_cell.angle_alpha   90.00
_cell.angle_beta   90.00
_cell.angle_gamma   90.00
#
_symmetry.space_group_name_H-M   'P 1'
#
loop_
_entity.id
_entity.type
_entity.pdbx_description
1 polymer ?
#
loop_
_entity_poly.entity_id
_entity_poly.type
_entity_poly.pdbx_seq_one_letter_code
_entity_poly.pdbx_strand_id
1 'polypeptide(L)'
;FTFYADCLPIFVYDKENQVIGVWHSGWPGTFKEMMKSGLLEMQKKYGTQVENVVMALGIGIRQKDYEVGNEFYDKFVEKFGKSNREIVEKSFWFNDKTGKYHFDNTKFNELMALKLGIKQENLIVAAESTFDGKFHSYRREGKNAGRATAMISFK
;
A
#
# COMPACT_ATOMS: atom_id res chain seq x y z
N PHE A 1 12.58 10.33 1.02
CA PHE A 1 12.30 9.70 -0.27
C PHE A 1 12.51 8.19 -0.19
N THR A 2 11.92 7.45 -1.14
CA THR A 2 12.11 6.02 -1.34
C THR A 2 12.11 5.67 -2.82
N PHE A 3 12.76 4.56 -3.19
CA PHE A 3 12.79 4.03 -4.54
C PHE A 3 11.90 2.80 -4.66
N TYR A 4 11.18 2.64 -5.78
CA TYR A 4 10.30 1.52 -5.98
C TYR A 4 10.09 1.17 -7.47
N ALA A 5 9.64 -0.05 -7.72
CA ALA A 5 9.07 -0.53 -8.97
C ALA A 5 8.02 -1.58 -8.56
N ASP A 6 6.74 -1.25 -8.74
CA ASP A 6 5.53 -1.97 -8.32
C ASP A 6 5.10 -1.81 -6.86
N CYS A 7 6.03 -1.69 -5.92
CA CYS A 7 5.67 -1.48 -4.52
C CYS A 7 4.94 -0.15 -4.32
N LEU A 8 4.07 -0.08 -3.32
CA LEU A 8 3.24 1.09 -3.04
C LEU A 8 4.03 2.13 -2.22
N PRO A 9 4.25 3.35 -2.74
CA PRO A 9 4.68 4.46 -1.90
C PRO A 9 3.47 5.04 -1.17
N ILE A 10 3.60 5.27 0.13
CA ILE A 10 2.57 5.85 0.98
C ILE A 10 3.12 7.17 1.52
N PHE A 11 2.47 8.27 1.15
CA PHE A 11 2.79 9.61 1.65
C PHE A 11 1.87 9.97 2.80
N VAL A 12 2.42 10.59 3.82
CA VAL A 12 1.67 11.04 4.99
C VAL A 12 2.03 12.47 5.35
N TYR A 13 1.03 13.23 5.76
CA TYR A 13 1.17 14.58 6.26
C TYR A 13 0.25 14.78 7.47
N ASP A 14 0.85 15.04 8.63
CA ASP A 14 0.17 15.50 9.82
C ASP A 14 0.13 17.02 9.79
N LYS A 15 -1.05 17.56 9.57
CA LYS A 15 -1.28 19.01 9.42
C LYS A 15 -1.03 19.79 10.72
N GLU A 16 -1.38 19.17 11.85
CA GLU A 16 -1.31 19.81 13.16
C GLU A 16 0.14 19.92 13.65
N ASN A 17 0.89 18.82 13.52
CA ASN A 17 2.26 18.77 14.01
C ASN A 17 3.31 19.10 12.93
N GLN A 18 2.87 19.42 11.70
CA GLN A 18 3.75 19.72 10.56
C GLN A 18 4.79 18.62 10.33
N VAL A 19 4.35 17.37 10.33
CA VAL A 19 5.19 16.18 10.10
C VAL A 19 4.83 15.54 8.78
N ILE A 20 5.85 15.25 7.98
CA ILE A 20 5.70 14.51 6.72
C ILE A 20 6.45 13.19 6.76
N GLY A 21 5.98 12.22 5.99
CA GLY A 21 6.65 10.94 5.80
C GLY A 21 6.36 10.32 4.46
N VAL A 22 7.27 9.48 3.99
CA VAL A 22 7.04 8.59 2.86
C VAL A 22 7.48 7.20 3.23
N TRP A 23 6.60 6.23 3.03
CA TRP A 23 6.82 4.83 3.36
C TRP A 23 6.79 3.96 2.12
N HIS A 24 7.60 2.91 2.11
CA HIS A 24 7.65 1.90 1.05
C HIS A 24 6.90 0.66 1.50
N SER A 25 5.77 0.36 0.86
CA SER A 25 4.96 -0.81 1.18
C SER A 25 4.82 -1.74 -0.02
N GLY A 26 5.85 -2.56 -0.26
CA GLY A 26 5.66 -3.79 -1.02
C GLY A 26 4.82 -4.78 -0.20
N TRP A 27 4.43 -5.91 -0.80
CA TRP A 27 3.62 -6.92 -0.10
C TRP A 27 4.21 -7.37 1.27
N PRO A 28 5.55 -7.50 1.44
CA PRO A 28 6.09 -7.87 2.75
C PRO A 28 5.88 -6.77 3.79
N GLY A 29 5.96 -5.49 3.38
CA GLY A 29 5.68 -4.34 4.24
C GLY A 29 4.20 -4.30 4.64
N THR A 30 3.30 -4.49 3.68
CA THR A 30 1.85 -4.61 3.92
C THR A 30 1.55 -5.76 4.87
N PHE A 31 2.13 -6.93 4.60
CA PHE A 31 1.96 -8.11 5.45
C PHE A 31 2.46 -7.89 6.89
N LYS A 32 3.55 -7.15 7.07
CA LYS A 32 4.11 -6.77 8.39
C LYS A 32 3.41 -5.55 9.02
N GLU A 33 2.32 -5.06 8.42
CA GLU A 33 1.54 -3.91 8.93
C GLU A 33 2.39 -2.63 9.06
N MET A 34 3.24 -2.36 8.07
CA MET A 34 4.16 -1.21 8.07
C MET A 34 3.43 0.12 8.26
N MET A 35 2.26 0.32 7.63
CA MET A 35 1.44 1.51 7.79
C MET A 35 1.03 1.73 9.25
N LYS A 36 0.55 0.69 9.93
CA LYS A 36 0.19 0.74 11.34
C LYS A 36 1.40 1.11 12.21
N SER A 37 2.54 0.47 11.96
CA SER A 37 3.79 0.76 12.66
C SER A 37 4.25 2.21 12.45
N GLY A 38 4.14 2.71 11.20
CA GLY A 38 4.49 4.10 10.86
C GLY A 38 3.59 5.12 11.59
N LEU A 39 2.27 4.89 11.61
CA LEU A 39 1.33 5.76 12.33
C LEU A 39 1.59 5.75 13.85
N LEU A 40 1.87 4.58 14.43
CA LEU A 40 2.23 4.46 15.85
C LEU A 40 3.53 5.21 16.19
N GLU A 41 4.54 5.16 15.32
CA GLU A 41 5.77 5.94 15.52
C GLU A 41 5.54 7.44 15.39
N MET A 42 4.69 7.88 14.46
CA MET A 42 4.30 9.29 14.36
C MET A 42 3.56 9.75 15.63
N GLN A 43 2.61 8.96 16.10
CA GLN A 43 1.89 9.23 17.36
C GLN A 43 2.86 9.33 18.54
N LYS A 44 3.77 8.37 18.69
CA LYS A 44 4.73 8.33 19.79
C LYS A 44 5.71 9.50 19.78
N LYS A 45 6.24 9.87 18.59
CA LYS A 45 7.31 10.85 18.48
C LYS A 45 6.80 12.29 18.38
N TYR A 46 5.64 12.48 17.76
CA TYR A 46 5.16 13.81 17.37
C TYR A 46 3.76 14.12 17.93
N GLY A 47 3.12 13.16 18.65
CA GLY A 47 1.76 13.34 19.15
C GLY A 47 0.69 13.30 18.06
N THR A 48 1.01 12.77 16.88
CA THR A 48 0.10 12.68 15.74
C THR A 48 -1.22 12.04 16.11
N GLN A 49 -2.33 12.69 15.78
CA GLN A 49 -3.66 12.10 15.83
C GLN A 49 -4.01 11.60 14.44
N VAL A 50 -4.37 10.33 14.31
CA VAL A 50 -4.56 9.66 13.00
C VAL A 50 -5.62 10.37 12.14
N GLU A 51 -6.66 10.89 12.76
CA GLU A 51 -7.75 11.63 12.11
C GLU A 51 -7.31 12.95 11.46
N ASN A 52 -6.15 13.50 11.85
CA ASN A 52 -5.58 14.72 11.28
C ASN A 52 -4.56 14.44 10.16
N VAL A 53 -4.24 13.17 9.94
CA VAL A 53 -3.31 12.76 8.89
C VAL A 53 -3.99 12.78 7.54
N VAL A 54 -3.37 13.46 6.57
CA VAL A 54 -3.64 13.29 5.14
C VAL A 54 -2.71 12.19 4.62
N MET A 55 -3.28 11.20 3.95
CA MET A 55 -2.53 10.08 3.40
C MET A 55 -2.76 9.96 1.90
N ALA A 56 -1.68 9.78 1.13
CA ALA A 56 -1.78 9.47 -0.28
C ALA A 56 -1.11 8.13 -0.59
N LEU A 57 -1.88 7.22 -1.16
CA LEU A 57 -1.40 5.97 -1.72
C LEU A 57 -1.00 6.23 -3.18
N GLY A 58 0.30 6.17 -3.46
CA GLY A 58 0.84 6.50 -4.77
C GLY A 58 0.64 5.38 -5.79
N ILE A 59 1.36 5.49 -6.90
CA ILE A 59 1.23 4.56 -8.02
C ILE A 59 1.99 3.27 -7.70
N GLY A 60 1.27 2.15 -7.66
CA GLY A 60 1.82 0.80 -7.49
C GLY A 60 1.27 -0.13 -8.57
N ILE A 61 1.66 -1.41 -8.54
CA ILE A 61 1.07 -2.42 -9.41
C ILE A 61 -0.39 -2.68 -8.99
N ARG A 62 -1.29 -2.83 -9.97
CA ARG A 62 -2.71 -3.05 -9.73
C ARG A 62 -3.08 -4.53 -9.79
N GLN A 63 -4.22 -4.88 -9.20
CA GLN A 63 -4.72 -6.24 -9.06
C GLN A 63 -4.66 -7.05 -10.37
N LYS A 64 -5.14 -6.47 -11.48
CA LYS A 64 -5.18 -7.15 -12.79
C LYS A 64 -3.82 -7.67 -13.26
N ASP A 65 -2.73 -7.00 -12.82
CA ASP A 65 -1.36 -7.27 -13.26
C ASP A 65 -0.53 -7.99 -12.19
N TYR A 66 -1.11 -8.22 -10.99
CA TYR A 66 -0.39 -8.77 -9.85
C TYR A 66 -0.90 -10.15 -9.45
N GLU A 67 -0.65 -11.13 -10.33
CA GLU A 67 -0.91 -12.55 -10.04
C GLU A 67 0.05 -13.07 -8.96
N VAL A 68 -0.49 -13.83 -8.01
CA VAL A 68 0.21 -14.44 -6.87
C VAL A 68 -0.22 -15.90 -6.69
N GLY A 69 0.63 -16.71 -6.04
CA GLY A 69 0.28 -18.10 -5.75
C GLY A 69 -0.78 -18.25 -4.65
N ASN A 70 -1.36 -19.44 -4.55
CA ASN A 70 -2.40 -19.73 -3.55
C ASN A 70 -1.84 -19.64 -2.13
N GLU A 71 -0.61 -20.07 -1.91
CA GLU A 71 0.08 -19.96 -0.64
C GLU A 71 0.27 -18.50 -0.15
N PHE A 72 0.25 -17.55 -1.09
CA PHE A 72 0.29 -16.13 -0.75
C PHE A 72 -1.04 -15.68 -0.16
N TYR A 73 -2.16 -16.09 -0.78
CA TYR A 73 -3.51 -15.82 -0.28
C TYR A 73 -3.70 -16.46 1.10
N ASP A 74 -3.33 -17.72 1.27
CA ASP A 74 -3.47 -18.49 2.52
C ASP A 74 -2.77 -17.80 3.69
N LYS A 75 -1.55 -17.26 3.48
CA LYS A 75 -0.83 -16.46 4.49
C LYS A 75 -1.60 -15.21 4.92
N PHE A 76 -2.23 -14.51 3.97
CA PHE A 76 -3.04 -13.33 4.31
C PHE A 76 -4.31 -13.71 5.06
N VAL A 77 -4.97 -14.80 4.68
CA VAL A 77 -6.13 -15.34 5.40
C VAL A 77 -5.74 -15.76 6.82
N GLU A 78 -4.65 -16.49 6.98
CA GLU A 78 -4.16 -16.92 8.30
C GLU A 78 -3.91 -15.72 9.22
N LYS A 79 -3.20 -14.72 8.74
CA LYS A 79 -2.82 -13.56 9.54
C LYS A 79 -3.97 -12.59 9.80
N PHE A 80 -4.75 -12.28 8.77
CA PHE A 80 -5.73 -11.20 8.81
C PHE A 80 -7.18 -11.69 8.86
N GLY A 81 -7.46 -12.93 8.52
CA GLY A 81 -8.81 -13.44 8.34
C GLY A 81 -9.70 -13.36 9.57
N LYS A 82 -9.15 -13.38 10.78
CA LYS A 82 -9.94 -13.23 12.01
C LYS A 82 -10.41 -11.79 12.28
N SER A 83 -9.58 -10.80 11.97
CA SER A 83 -9.82 -9.40 12.34
C SER A 83 -10.07 -8.47 11.15
N ASN A 84 -9.71 -8.91 9.94
CA ASN A 84 -9.75 -8.12 8.71
C ASN A 84 -10.25 -8.94 7.51
N ARG A 85 -11.15 -9.90 7.72
CA ARG A 85 -11.63 -10.81 6.69
C ARG A 85 -12.14 -10.08 5.45
N GLU A 86 -12.98 -9.09 5.63
CA GLU A 86 -13.54 -8.29 4.54
C GLU A 86 -12.44 -7.56 3.73
N ILE A 87 -11.38 -7.09 4.40
CA ILE A 87 -10.25 -6.44 3.73
C ILE A 87 -9.50 -7.45 2.85
N VAL A 88 -9.27 -8.67 3.36
CA VAL A 88 -8.65 -9.74 2.57
C VAL A 88 -9.52 -10.08 1.36
N GLU A 89 -10.81 -10.34 1.57
CA GLU A 89 -11.75 -10.72 0.50
C GLU A 89 -11.84 -9.64 -0.59
N LYS A 90 -11.86 -8.35 -0.23
CA LYS A 90 -11.91 -7.22 -1.17
C LYS A 90 -10.59 -6.95 -1.90
N SER A 91 -9.49 -7.48 -1.40
CA SER A 91 -8.15 -7.24 -1.95
C SER A 91 -7.62 -8.39 -2.80
N PHE A 92 -8.34 -9.52 -2.85
CA PHE A 92 -7.97 -10.67 -3.65
C PHE A 92 -9.07 -11.03 -4.63
N TRP A 93 -8.67 -11.42 -5.84
CA TRP A 93 -9.55 -11.97 -6.86
C TRP A 93 -8.96 -13.30 -7.35
N PHE A 94 -9.78 -14.35 -7.39
CA PHE A 94 -9.39 -15.65 -7.91
C PHE A 94 -9.64 -15.71 -9.41
N ASN A 95 -8.64 -16.10 -10.16
CA ASN A 95 -8.72 -16.26 -11.61
C ASN A 95 -8.92 -17.74 -11.95
N ASP A 96 -10.15 -18.13 -12.30
CA ASP A 96 -10.51 -19.51 -12.64
C ASP A 96 -9.71 -20.07 -13.81
N LYS A 97 -9.23 -19.21 -14.73
CA LYS A 97 -8.45 -19.65 -15.90
C LYS A 97 -7.03 -20.07 -15.55
N THR A 98 -6.41 -19.40 -14.58
CA THR A 98 -5.02 -19.68 -14.16
C THR A 98 -4.96 -20.49 -12.88
N GLY A 99 -6.06 -20.60 -12.13
CA GLY A 99 -6.13 -21.25 -10.82
C GLY A 99 -5.34 -20.50 -9.73
N LYS A 100 -5.11 -19.21 -9.92
CA LYS A 100 -4.32 -18.38 -9.01
C LYS A 100 -5.08 -17.13 -8.59
N TYR A 101 -4.57 -16.49 -7.54
CA TYR A 101 -5.10 -15.22 -7.07
C TYR A 101 -4.41 -14.02 -7.72
N HIS A 102 -5.13 -12.90 -7.77
CA HIS A 102 -4.61 -11.57 -8.03
C HIS A 102 -4.75 -10.72 -6.78
N PHE A 103 -3.68 -10.06 -6.36
CA PHE A 103 -3.65 -9.26 -5.15
C PHE A 103 -3.66 -7.76 -5.45
N ASP A 104 -4.55 -7.02 -4.81
CA ASP A 104 -4.56 -5.57 -4.82
C ASP A 104 -3.90 -5.01 -3.56
N ASN A 105 -2.59 -4.77 -3.63
CA ASN A 105 -1.84 -4.19 -2.53
C ASN A 105 -2.32 -2.78 -2.16
N THR A 106 -2.76 -2.01 -3.17
CA THR A 106 -3.28 -0.65 -2.94
C THR A 106 -4.62 -0.70 -2.23
N LYS A 107 -5.55 -1.56 -2.69
CA LYS A 107 -6.87 -1.72 -2.06
C LYS A 107 -6.75 -2.23 -0.63
N PHE A 108 -5.85 -3.17 -0.38
CA PHE A 108 -5.59 -3.65 0.98
C PHE A 108 -5.14 -2.50 1.90
N ASN A 109 -4.17 -1.69 1.46
CA ASN A 109 -3.68 -0.56 2.24
C ASN A 109 -4.72 0.57 2.37
N GLU A 110 -5.55 0.82 1.34
CA GLU A 110 -6.69 1.75 1.40
C GLU A 110 -7.65 1.38 2.54
N LEU A 111 -8.13 0.13 2.54
CA LEU A 111 -9.07 -0.35 3.55
C LEU A 111 -8.45 -0.40 4.95
N MET A 112 -7.15 -0.74 5.04
CA MET A 112 -6.42 -0.68 6.30
C MET A 112 -6.25 0.75 6.81
N ALA A 113 -6.00 1.73 5.95
CA ALA A 113 -5.91 3.14 6.34
C ALA A 113 -7.21 3.63 6.99
N LEU A 114 -8.35 3.35 6.35
CA LEU A 114 -9.67 3.69 6.88
C LEU A 114 -9.93 3.01 8.23
N LYS A 115 -9.60 1.71 8.34
CA LYS A 115 -9.73 0.97 9.59
C LYS A 115 -8.84 1.50 10.71
N LEU A 116 -7.68 2.04 10.38
CA LEU A 116 -6.75 2.65 11.34
C LEU A 116 -7.18 4.07 11.77
N GLY A 117 -8.23 4.63 11.16
CA GLY A 117 -8.80 5.93 11.54
C GLY A 117 -8.45 7.09 10.60
N ILE A 118 -7.77 6.85 9.48
CA ILE A 118 -7.64 7.87 8.42
C ILE A 118 -9.04 8.16 7.89
N LYS A 119 -9.42 9.44 7.87
CA LYS A 119 -10.72 9.85 7.34
C LYS A 119 -10.75 9.71 5.83
N GLN A 120 -11.92 9.34 5.28
CA GLN A 120 -12.09 9.16 3.83
C GLN A 120 -11.70 10.41 3.02
N GLU A 121 -12.08 11.59 3.51
CA GLU A 121 -11.76 12.87 2.89
C GLU A 121 -10.26 13.22 2.93
N ASN A 122 -9.48 12.57 3.79
CA ASN A 122 -8.04 12.73 3.92
C ASN A 122 -7.24 11.63 3.20
N LEU A 123 -7.92 10.68 2.54
CA LEU A 123 -7.29 9.56 1.85
C LEU A 123 -7.35 9.75 0.34
N ILE A 124 -6.19 9.85 -0.28
CA ILE A 124 -6.01 10.00 -1.73
C ILE A 124 -5.43 8.70 -2.27
N VAL A 125 -5.99 8.18 -3.36
CA VAL A 125 -5.52 6.94 -3.98
C VAL A 125 -5.26 7.19 -5.45
N ALA A 126 -4.01 7.00 -5.92
CA ALA A 126 -3.67 7.08 -7.33
C ALA A 126 -4.39 5.98 -8.12
N ALA A 127 -4.86 6.29 -9.32
CA ALA A 127 -5.61 5.35 -10.16
C ALA A 127 -4.71 4.53 -11.11
N GLU A 128 -3.51 5.02 -11.41
CA GLU A 128 -2.59 4.44 -12.38
C GLU A 128 -1.94 3.15 -11.89
N SER A 129 -1.42 2.36 -12.84
CA SER A 129 -0.63 1.14 -12.58
C SER A 129 0.81 1.34 -13.03
N THR A 130 1.77 0.87 -12.25
CA THR A 130 3.16 0.81 -12.71
C THR A 130 3.34 -0.12 -13.90
N PHE A 131 2.43 -1.07 -14.10
CA PHE A 131 2.47 -2.02 -15.22
C PHE A 131 2.10 -1.40 -16.58
N ASP A 132 1.48 -0.22 -16.60
CA ASP A 132 0.96 0.44 -17.82
C ASP A 132 2.03 0.99 -18.79
N GLY A 133 3.30 0.65 -18.63
CA GLY A 133 4.38 1.02 -19.55
C GLY A 133 4.92 2.45 -19.42
N LYS A 134 4.22 3.33 -18.70
CA LYS A 134 4.67 4.70 -18.39
C LYS A 134 5.62 4.77 -17.18
N PHE A 135 5.68 3.70 -16.41
CA PHE A 135 6.43 3.61 -15.15
C PHE A 135 7.32 2.38 -15.17
N HIS A 136 8.35 2.37 -14.33
CA HIS A 136 9.15 1.18 -14.08
C HIS A 136 8.34 0.13 -13.33
N SER A 137 8.37 -1.11 -13.83
CA SER A 137 7.69 -2.25 -13.23
C SER A 137 8.61 -3.46 -13.15
N TYR A 138 8.88 -3.93 -11.95
CA TYR A 138 9.66 -5.15 -11.74
C TYR A 138 8.92 -6.39 -12.26
N ARG A 139 7.60 -6.42 -12.13
CA ARG A 139 6.76 -7.52 -12.65
C ARG A 139 6.85 -7.63 -14.17
N ARG A 140 6.92 -6.50 -14.89
CA ARG A 140 7.03 -6.46 -16.35
C ARG A 140 8.46 -6.66 -16.83
N GLU A 141 9.45 -6.04 -16.19
CA GLU A 141 10.81 -5.88 -16.71
C GLU A 141 11.83 -6.76 -15.97
N GLY A 142 11.43 -7.37 -14.85
CA GLY A 142 12.32 -8.19 -14.03
C GLY A 142 13.53 -7.42 -13.51
N LYS A 143 14.70 -8.02 -13.61
CA LYS A 143 15.96 -7.43 -13.13
C LYS A 143 16.39 -6.16 -13.88
N ASN A 144 15.85 -5.93 -15.07
CA ASN A 144 16.15 -4.76 -15.89
C ASN A 144 15.28 -3.54 -15.53
N ALA A 145 14.34 -3.68 -14.63
CA ALA A 145 13.47 -2.59 -14.21
C ALA A 145 14.28 -1.46 -13.56
N GLY A 146 14.09 -0.23 -14.06
CA GLY A 146 14.50 0.97 -13.35
C GLY A 146 13.74 1.15 -12.04
N ARG A 147 13.89 2.32 -11.42
CA ARG A 147 13.17 2.66 -10.18
C ARG A 147 12.57 4.05 -10.31
N ALA A 148 11.33 4.18 -9.86
CA ALA A 148 10.72 5.47 -9.59
C ALA A 148 11.13 5.94 -8.19
N THR A 149 11.13 7.25 -8.00
CA THR A 149 11.37 7.89 -6.70
C THR A 149 10.08 8.50 -6.18
N ALA A 150 9.71 8.15 -4.96
CA ALA A 150 8.67 8.85 -4.21
C ALA A 150 9.35 9.80 -3.21
N MET A 151 8.99 11.08 -3.26
CA MET A 151 9.58 12.12 -2.42
C MET A 151 8.50 13.07 -1.90
N ILE A 152 8.64 13.50 -0.66
CA ILE A 152 7.84 14.55 -0.04
C ILE A 152 8.79 15.50 0.69
N SER A 153 8.51 16.80 0.63
CA SER A 153 9.27 17.83 1.33
C SER A 153 8.38 19.01 1.68
N PHE A 154 8.74 19.75 2.70
CA PHE A 154 8.24 21.11 2.88
C PHE A 154 8.87 22.05 1.84
N LYS A 155 8.15 23.11 1.50
CA LYS A 155 8.69 24.22 0.69
C LYS A 155 9.53 25.15 1.54
#